data_f2fbe2046ec21bdee27917bcb5fe1de2
#
_entry.id   f2fbe2046ec21bdee27917bcb5fe1de2
#
_cell.length_a   1.000
_cell.length_b   1.000
_cell.length_c   1.000
_cell.angle_alpha   90.00
_cell.angle_beta   90.00
_cell.angle_gamma   90.00
#
_symmetry.space_group_name_H-M   'P 1'
#
loop_
_entity.id
_entity.type
_entity.pdbx_description
1 polymer ?
#
loop_
_entity_poly.entity_id
_entity_poly.type
_entity_poly.pdbx_seq_one_letter_code
_entity_poly.pdbx_strand_id
1 'polypeptide(L)' 'MDNQYSREYQAYLTYALQRYLTEHCNYTEKDAEIKVMQDFEEVEQEAREVGFL' A
#
# COMPACT_ATOMS: atom_id res chain seq x y z
N MET A 1 4.72 -5.31 -20.70
CA MET A 1 4.21 -5.11 -20.25
C MET A 1 3.63 -4.71 -19.85
N ASP A 2 3.20 -4.89 -19.93
CA ASP A 2 2.55 -4.21 -19.64
C ASP A 2 2.21 -3.96 -18.40
N ASN A 3 2.18 -3.00 -17.93
CA ASN A 3 1.79 -2.68 -16.63
C ASN A 3 0.37 -3.00 -16.44
N GLN A 4 0.07 -3.63 -15.31
CA GLN A 4 -1.30 -3.93 -14.98
C GLN A 4 -2.04 -2.70 -14.55
N TYR A 5 -1.34 -1.70 -14.04
CA TYR A 5 -1.97 -0.53 -13.45
C TYR A 5 -1.49 0.70 -14.18
N SER A 6 -2.40 1.66 -14.34
CA SER A 6 -1.99 2.98 -14.79
C SER A 6 -1.16 3.64 -13.71
N ARG A 7 -0.44 4.68 -14.11
CA ARG A 7 0.37 5.40 -13.16
C ARG A 7 -0.50 6.05 -12.07
N GLU A 8 -1.66 6.55 -12.45
CA GLU A 8 -2.55 7.16 -11.48
C GLU A 8 -3.09 6.15 -10.49
N TYR A 9 -3.45 4.97 -10.97
CA TYR A 9 -3.95 3.94 -10.09
C TYR A 9 -2.87 3.47 -9.13
N GLN A 10 -1.65 3.35 -9.63
CA GLN A 10 -0.55 2.93 -8.75
C GLN A 10 -0.26 3.96 -7.68
N ALA A 11 -0.35 5.24 -8.02
CA ALA A 11 -0.16 6.28 -7.02
C ALA A 11 -1.26 6.23 -5.98
N TYR A 12 -2.50 6.03 -6.41
CA TYR A 12 -3.61 5.88 -5.48
C TYR A 12 -3.39 4.68 -4.57
N LEU A 13 -2.97 3.57 -5.15
CA LEU A 13 -2.78 2.35 -4.39
C LEU A 13 -1.67 2.52 -3.36
N THR A 14 -0.58 3.17 -3.75
CA THR A 14 0.51 3.43 -2.83
C THR A 14 0.02 4.24 -1.63
N TYR A 15 -0.76 5.28 -1.90
CA TYR A 15 -1.29 6.10 -0.83
C TYR A 15 -2.23 5.30 0.06
N ALA A 16 -3.09 4.48 -0.55
CA ALA A 16 -4.03 3.68 0.22
C ALA A 16 -3.31 2.69 1.14
N LEU A 17 -2.23 2.09 0.63
CA LEU A 17 -1.46 1.15 1.45
C LEU A 17 -0.75 1.85 2.60
N GLN A 18 -0.25 3.05 2.36
CA GLN A 18 0.32 3.82 3.45
C GLN A 18 -0.72 4.11 4.52
N ARG A 19 -1.93 4.44 4.12
CA ARG A 19 -3.00 4.68 5.07
C ARG A 19 -3.36 3.42 5.83
N TYR A 20 -3.37 2.29 5.13
CA TYR A 20 -3.63 1.03 5.80
C TYR A 20 -2.63 0.80 6.93
N LEU A 21 -1.36 1.02 6.65
CA LEU A 21 -0.34 0.77 7.66
C LEU A 21 -0.43 1.76 8.81
N THR A 22 -0.72 3.03 8.53
CA THR A 22 -0.79 4.00 9.61
C THR A 22 -2.05 3.85 10.44
N GLU A 23 -3.16 3.48 9.82
CA GLU A 23 -4.44 3.42 10.53
C GLU A 23 -4.69 2.07 11.17
N HIS A 24 -4.19 0.99 10.58
CA HIS A 24 -4.51 -0.35 11.05
C HIS A 24 -3.32 -1.08 11.64
N CYS A 25 -2.11 -0.66 11.33
CA CYS A 25 -0.91 -1.35 11.79
C CYS A 25 -0.04 -0.46 12.67
N ASN A 26 -0.52 0.72 12.98
CA ASN A 26 0.17 1.61 13.93
C ASN A 26 1.55 2.06 13.48
N TYR A 27 1.77 2.12 12.17
CA TYR A 27 3.03 2.63 11.64
C TYR A 27 3.02 4.15 11.69
N THR A 28 4.21 4.76 11.80
CA THR A 28 4.33 6.18 11.53
C THR A 28 4.22 6.39 10.02
N GLU A 29 3.97 7.63 9.62
CA GLU A 29 3.87 7.92 8.19
C GLU A 29 5.16 7.55 7.46
N LYS A 30 6.29 7.87 8.07
CA LYS A 30 7.56 7.59 7.42
C LYS A 30 7.80 6.09 7.31
N ASP A 31 7.53 5.35 8.37
CA ASP A 31 7.72 3.90 8.33
C ASP A 31 6.77 3.26 7.34
N ALA A 32 5.53 3.75 7.25
CA ALA A 32 4.58 3.21 6.28
C ALA A 32 5.08 3.44 4.87
N GLU A 33 5.62 4.61 4.60
CA GLU A 33 6.14 4.92 3.27
C GLU A 33 7.26 3.95 2.90
N ILE A 34 8.18 3.73 3.83
CA ILE A 34 9.30 2.83 3.56
C ILE A 34 8.80 1.40 3.37
N LYS A 35 7.88 0.97 4.21
CA LYS A 35 7.37 -0.40 4.12
C LYS A 35 6.68 -0.65 2.79
N VAL A 36 5.86 0.30 2.34
CA VAL A 36 5.17 0.14 1.07
C VAL A 36 6.18 0.07 -0.06
N MET A 37 7.24 0.87 -0.01
CA MET A 37 8.25 0.82 -1.06
C MET A 37 8.99 -0.50 -1.07
N GLN A 38 9.26 -1.06 0.10
CA GLN A 38 10.05 -2.29 0.17
C GLN A 38 9.23 -3.54 -0.10
N ASP A 39 7.99 -3.55 0.37
CA ASP A 39 7.16 -4.76 0.33
C ASP A 39 5.79 -4.45 -0.23
N PHE A 40 5.74 -3.78 -1.37
CA PHE A 40 4.47 -3.30 -1.92
C PHE A 40 3.46 -4.43 -2.08
N GLU A 41 3.89 -5.53 -2.71
CA GLU A 41 2.94 -6.62 -3.01
C GLU A 41 2.45 -7.29 -1.74
N GLU A 42 3.32 -7.45 -0.77
CA GLU A 42 2.92 -8.07 0.48
C GLU A 42 1.91 -7.21 1.21
N VAL A 43 2.16 -5.91 1.27
CA VAL A 43 1.23 -5.00 1.94
C VAL A 43 -0.10 -4.95 1.21
N GLU A 44 -0.05 -4.94 -0.12
CA GLU A 44 -1.27 -4.94 -0.91
C GLU A 44 -2.10 -6.18 -0.64
N GLN A 45 -1.45 -7.34 -0.63
CA GLN A 45 -2.17 -8.57 -0.38
C GLN A 45 -2.80 -8.58 1.00
N GLU A 46 -2.05 -8.13 1.98
CA GLU A 46 -2.56 -8.08 3.34
C GLU A 46 -3.76 -7.15 3.46
N ALA A 47 -3.67 -5.98 2.83
CA ALA A 47 -4.77 -5.02 2.89
C ALA A 47 -6.02 -5.58 2.23
N ARG A 48 -5.86 -6.37 1.16
CA ARG A 48 -7.01 -6.98 0.52
C ARG A 48 -7.62 -8.07 1.39
N GLU A 49 -6.78 -8.83 2.07
CA GLU A 49 -7.28 -9.92 2.89
C GLU A 49 -8.11 -9.42 4.06
N VAL A 50 -7.74 -8.28 4.63
CA VAL A 50 -8.52 -7.74 5.74
C VAL A 50 -9.66 -6.85 5.28
N GLY A 51 -9.82 -6.67 3.98
CA GLY A 51 -10.94 -5.91 3.45
C GLY A 51 -10.72 -4.41 3.41
N PHE A 52 -9.50 -3.94 3.63
CA PHE A 52 -9.24 -2.51 3.57
C PHE A 52 -9.31 -2.01 2.13
N LEU A 53 -8.86 -2.81 1.19
CA LEU A 53 -8.99 -2.50 -0.23
C LEU A 53 -10.25 -3.21 -0.80
#